data_e4a1ebc4cc26dc1b5e9ab40fee5daed8
#
_entry.id   e4a1ebc4cc26dc1b5e9ab40fee5daed8
#
_cell.length_a   1.000
_cell.length_b   1.000
_cell.length_c   1.000
_cell.angle_alpha   90.00
_cell.angle_beta   90.00
_cell.angle_gamma   90.00
#
_symmetry.space_group_name_H-M   'P 1'
#
loop_
_entity.id
_entity.type
_entity.pdbx_description
1 polymer ?
#
loop_
_entity_poly.entity_id
_entity_poly.type
_entity_poly.pdbx_seq_one_letter_code
_entity_poly.pdbx_strand_id
1 'polypeptide(L)'
;MSSSTPSRPTPRRTVLAAALGAAAAASLPAAPSSASSQASSGTSSGPPGSGSPDASRTSGTSGTSGSVPLSSSSVPGSAAVDYHAWTSADDWRRGTADGTRISTGRRDGLVLDRPAGTLEYTDPHTGTKASWEYATWTAPVRTPPVPASEVIASWNAHAPAGTWIQTELRGTYTDRTRTPWYVMGRWTAGDGPGDIRRTSVDGQGDGRSNVSTDTLAVDDPASGLRIASYELRLTLCRRAGSRLTPTVWRIGAMGSDVPDRFTVPASAPGSGAGHELRVPRYSQEIHKGQYPEYDNGGEAWCSPTSSQMVLAHWGRVPTAEELAWVNRDYADPQVCHAARFTFDYQYKGCGNWPFNAAYAATYRDMQAVVTRLRSLGDVEKLIRARIPVITSQSFLASELDGAGYGTAGHLMCVVGFTRQGDVVANDPASPSNAAVRRVYKRRQFENIWLRTKRYNAQGQVRSGSGGVCYLYFPVRPEERQRRVLRELGIR
;
A
#
# COMPACT_ATOMS: atom_id res chain seq x y z
N MET A 1 10.63 -18.84 51.99
CA MET A 1 10.10 -17.50 51.64
C MET A 1 10.33 -17.30 50.15
N SER A 2 9.35 -17.67 49.33
CA SER A 2 9.42 -17.59 47.89
C SER A 2 8.75 -16.28 47.45
N SER A 3 9.52 -15.38 46.84
CA SER A 3 9.00 -14.14 46.28
C SER A 3 8.55 -14.37 44.83
N SER A 4 7.27 -14.33 44.62
CA SER A 4 6.63 -14.32 43.31
C SER A 4 6.70 -12.90 42.70
N THR A 5 7.37 -12.78 41.56
CA THR A 5 7.41 -11.58 40.74
C THR A 5 6.14 -11.53 39.85
N PRO A 6 5.45 -10.40 39.73
CA PRO A 6 4.28 -10.30 38.87
C PRO A 6 4.69 -10.20 37.40
N SER A 7 4.07 -11.01 36.56
CA SER A 7 4.22 -10.99 35.11
C SER A 7 3.66 -9.69 34.50
N ARG A 8 4.49 -8.99 33.71
CA ARG A 8 4.08 -7.82 32.91
C ARG A 8 3.10 -8.23 31.82
N PRO A 9 2.09 -7.43 31.49
CA PRO A 9 1.19 -7.70 30.39
C PRO A 9 1.91 -7.46 29.05
N THR A 10 1.81 -8.44 28.17
CA THR A 10 2.33 -8.42 26.79
C THR A 10 1.62 -7.35 25.96
N PRO A 11 2.30 -6.49 25.19
CA PRO A 11 1.65 -5.46 24.38
C PRO A 11 0.85 -6.09 23.23
N ARG A 12 -0.41 -5.68 23.10
CA ARG A 12 -1.44 -6.24 22.21
C ARG A 12 -1.39 -5.73 20.76
N ARG A 13 -0.23 -5.58 20.13
CA ARG A 13 -0.16 -5.07 18.74
C ARG A 13 0.82 -5.78 17.79
N THR A 14 0.99 -7.07 17.94
CA THR A 14 1.78 -7.85 16.98
C THR A 14 0.84 -8.68 16.10
N VAL A 15 0.11 -8.09 15.16
CA VAL A 15 -0.74 -8.86 14.23
C VAL A 15 -1.05 -8.11 12.92
N LEU A 16 -0.13 -7.41 12.29
CA LEU A 16 -0.32 -7.09 10.87
C LEU A 16 0.50 -8.00 9.93
N ALA A 17 1.56 -8.60 10.44
CA ALA A 17 2.49 -9.40 9.64
C ALA A 17 2.13 -10.89 9.50
N ALA A 18 1.21 -11.43 10.31
CA ALA A 18 0.97 -12.87 10.33
C ALA A 18 -0.31 -13.35 9.63
N ALA A 19 -1.01 -12.49 8.87
CA ALA A 19 -2.35 -12.80 8.40
C ALA A 19 -2.53 -12.89 6.88
N LEU A 20 -1.45 -12.85 6.08
CA LEU A 20 -1.54 -13.05 4.63
C LEU A 20 -1.26 -14.50 4.18
N GLY A 21 -0.91 -15.37 5.07
CA GLY A 21 -0.70 -16.77 4.74
C GLY A 21 -1.74 -17.66 5.40
N ALA A 22 -2.78 -18.05 4.73
CA ALA A 22 -3.66 -19.22 4.84
C ALA A 22 -5.14 -18.88 4.67
N ALA A 23 -5.60 -18.71 3.44
CA ALA A 23 -6.98 -18.99 3.06
C ALA A 23 -7.06 -20.46 2.66
N ALA A 24 -7.02 -21.37 3.63
CA ALA A 24 -7.41 -22.76 3.37
C ALA A 24 -8.92 -22.78 3.13
N ALA A 25 -9.33 -23.04 1.90
CA ALA A 25 -10.70 -23.34 1.54
C ALA A 25 -11.10 -24.68 2.15
N ALA A 26 -11.88 -24.65 3.23
CA ALA A 26 -12.58 -25.84 3.74
C ALA A 26 -13.77 -26.09 2.81
N SER A 27 -13.65 -27.10 1.97
CA SER A 27 -14.75 -27.70 1.24
C SER A 27 -15.69 -28.43 2.20
N LEU A 28 -16.93 -27.94 2.34
CA LEU A 28 -18.01 -28.64 3.02
C LEU A 28 -18.85 -29.42 2.00
N PRO A 29 -19.30 -30.65 2.35
CA PRO A 29 -20.12 -31.45 1.46
C PRO A 29 -21.59 -30.95 1.42
N ALA A 30 -22.21 -31.08 0.26
CA ALA A 30 -23.61 -30.79 0.02
C ALA A 30 -24.51 -31.79 0.79
N ALA A 31 -25.57 -31.29 1.43
CA ALA A 31 -26.67 -32.07 1.94
C ALA A 31 -28.01 -31.50 1.41
N PRO A 32 -29.06 -32.34 1.30
CA PRO A 32 -30.12 -32.16 0.32
C PRO A 32 -31.31 -31.32 0.81
N SER A 33 -32.02 -30.80 -0.18
CA SER A 33 -33.29 -30.08 -0.09
C SER A 33 -34.42 -30.87 0.55
N SER A 34 -35.19 -30.22 1.43
CA SER A 34 -36.64 -30.56 1.59
C SER A 34 -37.44 -29.29 1.84
N ALA A 35 -38.48 -29.17 1.05
CA ALA A 35 -39.48 -28.11 1.06
C ALA A 35 -40.56 -28.37 2.15
N SER A 36 -41.11 -27.29 2.69
CA SER A 36 -42.60 -27.12 2.84
C SER A 36 -42.95 -25.79 3.52
N SER A 37 -43.70 -25.04 2.82
CA SER A 37 -44.88 -24.19 3.03
C SER A 37 -45.40 -23.98 4.47
N GLN A 38 -45.69 -22.76 4.86
CA GLN A 38 -47.04 -22.19 4.92
C GLN A 38 -47.09 -20.81 5.59
N ALA A 39 -48.10 -20.08 5.18
CA ALA A 39 -48.46 -18.69 5.36
C ALA A 39 -49.17 -18.40 6.71
N SER A 40 -49.20 -17.12 7.07
CA SER A 40 -50.40 -16.30 7.41
C SER A 40 -49.94 -15.02 8.13
N SER A 41 -50.21 -13.83 7.63
CA SER A 41 -51.34 -12.89 7.71
C SER A 41 -51.52 -12.16 9.05
N GLY A 42 -51.61 -10.82 8.96
CA GLY A 42 -52.19 -9.93 10.01
C GLY A 42 -51.53 -8.54 10.05
N THR A 43 -51.98 -7.58 9.27
CA THR A 43 -52.76 -6.35 9.49
C THR A 43 -52.52 -5.67 10.87
N SER A 44 -52.36 -4.39 11.11
CA SER A 44 -52.80 -3.14 10.47
C SER A 44 -52.43 -1.96 11.39
N SER A 45 -52.39 -0.81 10.81
CA SER A 45 -52.81 0.51 11.28
C SER A 45 -51.73 1.55 11.65
N GLY A 46 -51.75 2.61 10.88
CA GLY A 46 -51.10 3.93 11.17
C GLY A 46 -52.17 4.94 11.64
N PRO A 47 -52.01 6.24 11.34
CA PRO A 47 -51.19 7.27 11.95
C PRO A 47 -52.09 8.31 12.73
N PRO A 48 -51.89 9.61 12.99
CA PRO A 48 -51.12 10.68 12.36
C PRO A 48 -50.65 11.83 13.29
N GLY A 49 -50.01 12.86 12.68
CA GLY A 49 -50.22 14.25 13.08
C GLY A 49 -48.94 15.05 13.38
N SER A 50 -48.46 15.84 12.52
CA SER A 50 -48.61 17.27 12.21
C SER A 50 -48.00 18.27 13.21
N GLY A 51 -47.20 19.21 12.72
CA GLY A 51 -46.91 20.49 13.35
C GLY A 51 -45.62 21.20 12.90
N SER A 52 -45.67 22.00 11.85
CA SER A 52 -44.87 23.23 11.71
C SER A 52 -45.64 24.40 12.25
N PRO A 53 -45.06 25.54 12.65
CA PRO A 53 -44.68 26.64 11.74
C PRO A 53 -43.41 27.43 12.19
N ASP A 54 -42.74 28.06 11.38
CA ASP A 54 -42.82 29.31 10.59
C ASP A 54 -41.84 30.39 11.06
N ALA A 55 -41.19 30.92 10.08
CA ALA A 55 -40.45 32.09 9.79
C ALA A 55 -40.22 33.22 10.81
N SER A 56 -39.01 33.84 10.75
CA SER A 56 -38.88 35.30 10.49
C SER A 56 -37.48 35.70 10.02
N ARG A 57 -37.51 36.54 8.98
CA ARG A 57 -36.43 37.29 8.37
C ARG A 57 -35.93 38.42 9.28
N THR A 58 -34.65 38.78 9.17
CA THR A 58 -34.24 40.18 9.04
C THR A 58 -32.86 40.36 8.36
N SER A 59 -32.79 41.40 7.62
CA SER A 59 -31.84 41.89 6.65
C SER A 59 -30.60 42.57 7.25
N GLY A 60 -29.47 42.51 6.48
CA GLY A 60 -28.66 43.69 6.12
C GLY A 60 -27.41 43.96 6.92
N THR A 61 -26.22 43.88 6.33
CA THR A 61 -25.45 45.01 5.81
C THR A 61 -24.04 44.59 5.38
N SER A 62 -23.59 45.21 4.32
CA SER A 62 -22.30 45.14 3.63
C SER A 62 -21.09 45.55 4.48
N GLY A 63 -19.93 44.92 4.22
CA GLY A 63 -18.64 45.42 4.72
C GLY A 63 -17.43 44.58 4.33
N THR A 64 -16.71 45.04 3.31
CA THR A 64 -15.27 44.98 3.03
C THR A 64 -14.51 43.65 3.07
N SER A 65 -13.98 43.30 1.90
CA SER A 65 -12.97 42.32 1.58
C SER A 65 -11.68 42.48 2.39
N GLY A 66 -11.36 41.46 3.17
CA GLY A 66 -10.02 41.18 3.68
C GLY A 66 -9.69 39.73 3.38
N SER A 67 -8.72 39.50 2.51
CA SER A 67 -8.20 38.18 2.23
C SER A 67 -7.47 37.63 3.45
N VAL A 68 -8.12 36.72 4.17
CA VAL A 68 -7.52 35.89 5.21
C VAL A 68 -7.06 34.62 4.53
N PRO A 69 -5.81 34.13 4.79
CA PRO A 69 -5.39 32.86 4.26
C PRO A 69 -6.26 31.74 4.87
N LEU A 70 -6.85 30.92 4.01
CA LEU A 70 -7.62 29.75 4.38
C LEU A 70 -6.72 28.77 5.18
N SER A 71 -6.78 28.88 6.49
CA SER A 71 -6.39 27.75 7.36
C SER A 71 -7.35 26.62 7.07
N SER A 72 -6.85 25.53 6.53
CA SER A 72 -7.60 24.29 6.36
C SER A 72 -8.02 23.79 7.74
N SER A 73 -9.22 24.16 8.19
CA SER A 73 -9.85 23.54 9.34
C SER A 73 -10.13 22.08 8.97
N SER A 74 -9.32 21.15 9.50
CA SER A 74 -9.59 19.73 9.41
C SER A 74 -10.92 19.44 10.09
N VAL A 75 -11.86 18.86 9.35
CA VAL A 75 -13.09 18.33 9.92
C VAL A 75 -12.70 17.29 10.96
N PRO A 76 -13.16 17.37 12.22
CA PRO A 76 -12.85 16.37 13.22
C PRO A 76 -13.23 14.97 12.72
N GLY A 77 -12.27 14.02 12.75
CA GLY A 77 -12.48 12.65 12.27
C GLY A 77 -12.11 12.39 10.80
N SER A 78 -11.59 13.37 10.05
CA SER A 78 -11.04 13.12 8.72
C SER A 78 -9.63 12.52 8.82
N ALA A 79 -9.31 11.57 7.92
CA ALA A 79 -7.95 11.02 7.82
C ALA A 79 -6.97 12.10 7.36
N ALA A 80 -5.92 12.34 8.17
CA ALA A 80 -4.80 13.17 7.76
C ALA A 80 -3.80 12.29 7.00
N VAL A 81 -3.49 12.67 5.75
CA VAL A 81 -2.54 11.96 4.90
C VAL A 81 -1.65 12.99 4.22
N ASP A 82 -0.34 12.82 4.35
CA ASP A 82 0.68 13.60 3.64
C ASP A 82 1.60 12.62 2.90
N TYR A 83 1.71 12.77 1.58
CA TYR A 83 2.70 12.07 0.78
C TYR A 83 3.77 13.08 0.33
N HIS A 84 5.03 12.76 0.57
CA HIS A 84 6.15 13.57 0.11
C HIS A 84 7.22 12.68 -0.53
N ALA A 85 7.81 13.18 -1.62
CA ALA A 85 8.88 12.47 -2.31
C ALA A 85 9.95 13.43 -2.83
N TRP A 86 11.17 12.92 -2.96
CA TRP A 86 12.31 13.55 -3.62
C TRP A 86 12.52 12.85 -4.97
N THR A 87 12.46 13.61 -6.06
CA THR A 87 12.40 13.07 -7.43
C THR A 87 13.18 13.87 -8.46
N SER A 88 13.49 15.13 -8.19
CA SER A 88 14.18 16.03 -9.12
C SER A 88 15.63 16.24 -8.73
N ALA A 89 16.45 16.72 -9.68
CA ALA A 89 17.82 17.10 -9.39
C ALA A 89 17.91 18.12 -8.24
N ASP A 90 16.95 19.05 -8.14
CA ASP A 90 16.90 20.03 -7.06
C ASP A 90 16.56 19.39 -5.71
N ASP A 91 15.69 18.37 -5.72
CA ASP A 91 15.41 17.59 -4.50
C ASP A 91 16.67 16.86 -4.02
N TRP A 92 17.38 16.21 -4.94
CA TRP A 92 18.60 15.48 -4.62
C TRP A 92 19.72 16.39 -4.10
N ARG A 93 19.87 17.62 -4.63
CA ARG A 93 20.86 18.59 -4.15
C ARG A 93 20.61 19.08 -2.73
N ARG A 94 19.37 19.05 -2.26
CA ARG A 94 18.99 19.48 -0.89
C ARG A 94 19.34 18.46 0.18
N GLY A 95 19.53 17.20 -0.18
CA GLY A 95 19.95 16.16 0.74
C GLY A 95 21.46 16.14 0.98
N THR A 96 21.89 15.38 1.96
CA THR A 96 23.30 15.16 2.28
C THR A 96 23.77 13.91 1.56
N ALA A 97 24.73 14.07 0.64
CA ALA A 97 25.34 13.01 -0.15
C ALA A 97 26.71 12.63 0.42
N ASP A 98 26.96 11.32 0.53
CA ASP A 98 28.28 10.78 0.80
C ASP A 98 28.54 9.67 -0.23
N GLY A 99 29.34 9.98 -1.23
CA GLY A 99 29.71 9.10 -2.32
C GLY A 99 28.66 8.92 -3.42
N THR A 100 27.49 9.52 -3.30
CA THR A 100 26.45 9.52 -4.36
C THR A 100 26.62 10.70 -5.31
N ARG A 101 26.14 10.54 -6.54
CA ARG A 101 26.08 11.57 -7.56
C ARG A 101 24.69 11.62 -8.20
N ILE A 102 24.27 12.81 -8.60
CA ILE A 102 23.06 12.98 -9.40
C ILE A 102 23.39 12.58 -10.84
N SER A 103 22.65 11.60 -11.36
CA SER A 103 22.66 11.25 -12.77
C SER A 103 21.49 11.95 -13.45
N THR A 104 21.80 12.73 -14.46
CA THR A 104 20.83 13.41 -15.31
C THR A 104 20.66 12.66 -16.63
N GLY A 105 19.47 12.62 -17.18
CA GLY A 105 19.20 11.94 -18.43
C GLY A 105 17.72 11.81 -18.69
N ARG A 106 17.28 10.60 -18.99
CA ARG A 106 15.84 10.34 -19.17
C ARG A 106 15.03 10.58 -17.89
N ARG A 107 15.64 10.34 -16.74
CA ARG A 107 15.18 10.63 -15.38
C ARG A 107 16.35 11.11 -14.56
N ASP A 108 16.15 12.13 -13.74
CA ASP A 108 17.10 12.47 -12.71
C ASP A 108 17.08 11.39 -11.63
N GLY A 109 18.23 11.04 -11.11
CA GLY A 109 18.33 10.00 -10.09
C GLY A 109 19.66 10.02 -9.35
N LEU A 110 19.72 9.32 -8.24
CA LEU A 110 20.96 9.09 -7.50
C LEU A 110 21.63 7.81 -7.98
N VAL A 111 22.93 7.86 -8.14
CA VAL A 111 23.80 6.72 -8.43
C VAL A 111 24.97 6.70 -7.45
N LEU A 112 25.56 5.52 -7.22
CA LEU A 112 26.81 5.38 -6.52
C LEU A 112 27.94 5.83 -7.46
N ASP A 113 28.68 6.86 -7.06
CA ASP A 113 29.82 7.41 -7.83
C ASP A 113 31.14 6.96 -7.22
N ARG A 114 31.51 7.55 -6.12
CA ARG A 114 32.69 7.20 -5.33
C ARG A 114 32.24 6.54 -4.04
N PRO A 115 32.68 5.30 -3.74
CA PRO A 115 32.29 4.66 -2.50
C PRO A 115 32.67 5.51 -1.28
N ALA A 116 31.73 5.67 -0.34
CA ALA A 116 31.99 6.24 0.99
C ALA A 116 32.73 5.22 1.88
N GLY A 117 32.63 3.94 1.54
CA GLY A 117 33.28 2.85 2.24
C GLY A 117 32.91 1.47 1.70
N THR A 118 33.33 0.46 2.42
CA THR A 118 33.01 -0.95 2.19
C THR A 118 32.29 -1.51 3.40
N LEU A 119 31.36 -2.44 3.16
CA LEU A 119 30.67 -3.20 4.20
C LEU A 119 30.66 -4.68 3.86
N GLU A 120 30.80 -5.52 4.88
CA GLU A 120 30.54 -6.95 4.76
C GLU A 120 29.07 -7.19 5.06
N TYR A 121 28.37 -7.83 4.13
CA TYR A 121 26.97 -8.21 4.33
C TYR A 121 26.82 -9.71 4.17
N THR A 122 26.24 -10.33 5.19
CA THR A 122 25.81 -11.71 5.14
C THR A 122 24.30 -11.73 4.93
N ASP A 123 23.88 -12.25 3.80
CA ASP A 123 22.45 -12.39 3.49
C ASP A 123 21.81 -13.39 4.48
N PRO A 124 20.81 -12.98 5.27
CA PRO A 124 20.23 -13.85 6.30
C PRO A 124 19.45 -15.04 5.74
N HIS A 125 19.09 -15.02 4.46
CA HIS A 125 18.26 -16.03 3.82
C HIS A 125 19.07 -17.07 3.05
N THR A 126 20.26 -16.69 2.58
CA THR A 126 21.16 -17.59 1.83
C THR A 126 22.43 -17.95 2.60
N GLY A 127 22.76 -17.20 3.66
CA GLY A 127 24.04 -17.31 4.36
C GLY A 127 25.23 -16.77 3.54
N THR A 128 25.01 -16.27 2.35
CA THR A 128 26.09 -15.78 1.48
C THR A 128 26.68 -14.49 2.04
N LYS A 129 27.96 -14.51 2.37
CA LYS A 129 28.75 -13.36 2.79
C LYS A 129 29.46 -12.74 1.60
N ALA A 130 29.42 -11.41 1.50
CA ALA A 130 30.11 -10.67 0.45
C ALA A 130 30.47 -9.25 0.87
N SER A 131 31.51 -8.73 0.25
CA SER A 131 31.96 -7.34 0.40
C SER A 131 31.29 -6.44 -0.62
N TRP A 132 30.78 -5.31 -0.15
CA TRP A 132 30.03 -4.33 -0.93
C TRP A 132 30.61 -2.93 -0.73
N GLU A 133 30.87 -2.22 -1.83
CA GLU A 133 31.07 -0.78 -1.79
C GLU A 133 29.73 -0.08 -1.61
N TYR A 134 29.69 0.98 -0.80
CA TYR A 134 28.46 1.72 -0.58
C TYR A 134 28.65 3.22 -0.68
N ALA A 135 27.54 3.91 -0.95
CA ALA A 135 27.37 5.35 -0.84
C ALA A 135 26.03 5.67 -0.22
N THR A 136 25.91 6.81 0.47
CA THR A 136 24.66 7.20 1.13
C THR A 136 24.13 8.54 0.65
N TRP A 137 22.83 8.70 0.79
CA TRP A 137 22.13 9.97 0.63
C TRP A 137 21.06 10.08 1.70
N THR A 138 21.05 11.19 2.44
CA THR A 138 20.05 11.46 3.48
C THR A 138 19.19 12.65 3.07
N ALA A 139 17.88 12.45 3.08
CA ALA A 139 16.90 13.47 2.76
C ALA A 139 16.92 14.62 3.79
N PRO A 140 16.57 15.84 3.39
CA PRO A 140 16.19 16.88 4.35
C PRO A 140 15.03 16.42 5.22
N VAL A 141 15.00 16.89 6.46
CA VAL A 141 13.89 16.62 7.39
C VAL A 141 12.56 17.03 6.75
N ARG A 142 11.60 16.11 6.71
CA ARG A 142 10.23 16.39 6.32
C ARG A 142 9.37 16.54 7.56
N THR A 143 8.71 17.70 7.68
CA THR A 143 7.64 17.94 8.66
C THR A 143 6.31 17.91 7.92
N PRO A 144 5.48 16.88 8.12
CA PRO A 144 4.15 16.82 7.53
C PRO A 144 3.25 17.89 8.16
N PRO A 145 2.18 18.33 7.45
CA PRO A 145 1.22 19.33 7.99
C PRO A 145 0.53 18.87 9.29
N VAL A 146 0.37 17.57 9.46
CA VAL A 146 -0.19 16.93 10.66
C VAL A 146 0.77 15.84 11.10
N PRO A 147 1.14 15.78 12.40
CA PRO A 147 1.95 14.70 12.93
C PRO A 147 1.33 13.33 12.65
N ALA A 148 2.15 12.34 12.33
CA ALA A 148 1.71 11.03 11.87
C ALA A 148 1.69 9.99 13.00
N SER A 149 0.71 9.09 13.00
CA SER A 149 0.73 7.86 13.79
C SER A 149 1.44 6.72 13.04
N GLU A 150 1.47 6.80 11.69
CA GLU A 150 2.11 5.80 10.82
C GLU A 150 2.84 6.47 9.67
N VAL A 151 3.99 5.89 9.28
CA VAL A 151 4.78 6.31 8.11
C VAL A 151 5.17 5.09 7.28
N ILE A 152 4.88 5.14 5.96
CA ILE A 152 5.24 4.09 5.02
C ILE A 152 6.17 4.70 3.97
N ALA A 153 7.40 4.19 3.88
CA ALA A 153 8.34 4.59 2.85
C ALA A 153 8.14 3.78 1.57
N SER A 154 8.39 4.40 0.41
CA SER A 154 8.39 3.71 -0.89
C SER A 154 9.42 4.32 -1.82
N TRP A 155 9.93 3.54 -2.77
CA TRP A 155 10.99 3.96 -3.67
C TRP A 155 10.77 3.43 -5.09
N ASN A 156 11.39 4.13 -6.05
CA ASN A 156 11.51 3.67 -7.42
C ASN A 156 12.98 3.62 -7.77
N ALA A 157 13.47 2.43 -8.10
CA ALA A 157 14.88 2.18 -8.33
C ALA A 157 15.07 1.08 -9.38
N HIS A 158 16.21 1.15 -10.04
CA HIS A 158 16.80 0.05 -10.80
C HIS A 158 18.08 -0.38 -10.08
N ALA A 159 18.06 -1.57 -9.52
CA ALA A 159 19.20 -2.19 -8.87
C ALA A 159 19.55 -3.48 -9.62
N PRO A 160 20.38 -3.41 -10.69
CA PRO A 160 20.75 -4.58 -11.49
C PRO A 160 21.49 -5.61 -10.65
N ALA A 161 21.58 -6.84 -11.14
CA ALA A 161 22.32 -7.94 -10.49
C ALA A 161 23.71 -7.47 -10.03
N GLY A 162 24.10 -7.83 -8.82
CA GLY A 162 25.33 -7.34 -8.19
C GLY A 162 25.23 -5.95 -7.57
N THR A 163 24.01 -5.38 -7.48
CA THR A 163 23.72 -4.13 -6.76
C THR A 163 22.46 -4.25 -5.93
N TRP A 164 22.32 -3.40 -4.91
CA TRP A 164 21.11 -3.30 -4.10
C TRP A 164 21.02 -1.94 -3.41
N ILE A 165 19.86 -1.63 -2.88
CA ILE A 165 19.65 -0.44 -2.07
C ILE A 165 19.05 -0.81 -0.72
N GLN A 166 19.36 -0.02 0.32
CA GLN A 166 18.66 -0.03 1.60
C GLN A 166 17.98 1.30 1.78
N THR A 167 16.70 1.25 2.15
CA THR A 167 15.91 2.43 2.53
C THR A 167 15.72 2.40 4.02
N GLU A 168 16.04 3.51 4.69
CA GLU A 168 15.89 3.67 6.13
C GLU A 168 15.05 4.91 6.44
N LEU A 169 14.37 4.87 7.58
CA LEU A 169 13.55 5.95 8.10
C LEU A 169 13.90 6.23 9.55
N ARG A 170 13.98 7.51 9.92
CA ARG A 170 14.10 7.98 11.28
C ARG A 170 13.02 9.00 11.57
N GLY A 171 12.19 8.76 12.60
CA GLY A 171 11.18 9.69 13.08
C GLY A 171 11.69 10.61 14.19
N THR A 172 11.12 11.80 14.27
CA THR A 172 11.19 12.66 15.46
C THR A 172 9.79 12.76 16.03
N TYR A 173 9.63 12.41 17.29
CA TYR A 173 8.35 12.46 17.96
C TYR A 173 7.92 13.88 18.33
N THR A 174 6.67 14.05 18.71
CA THR A 174 6.11 15.33 19.16
C THR A 174 6.78 15.88 20.42
N ASP A 175 7.41 15.04 21.23
CA ASP A 175 8.23 15.43 22.39
C ASP A 175 9.70 15.73 22.01
N ARG A 176 10.04 15.77 20.72
CA ARG A 176 11.37 16.04 20.15
C ARG A 176 12.41 14.93 20.31
N THR A 177 12.08 13.81 20.93
CA THR A 177 12.96 12.63 20.92
C THR A 177 12.94 11.95 19.55
N ARG A 178 13.98 11.17 19.24
CA ARG A 178 14.12 10.54 17.91
C ARG A 178 14.10 9.02 18.03
N THR A 179 13.56 8.37 17.03
CA THR A 179 13.74 6.93 16.84
C THR A 179 15.18 6.62 16.43
N PRO A 180 15.65 5.37 16.56
CA PRO A 180 16.79 4.91 15.79
C PRO A 180 16.46 4.99 14.27
N TRP A 181 17.48 4.74 13.42
CA TRP A 181 17.24 4.47 12.01
C TRP A 181 16.63 3.07 11.87
N TYR A 182 15.43 3.00 11.31
CA TYR A 182 14.74 1.75 10.99
C TYR A 182 14.92 1.41 9.51
N VAL A 183 15.29 0.17 9.22
CA VAL A 183 15.38 -0.33 7.83
C VAL A 183 13.97 -0.63 7.34
N MET A 184 13.53 0.11 6.32
CA MET A 184 12.21 -0.07 5.70
C MET A 184 12.23 -1.12 4.57
N GLY A 185 13.41 -1.52 4.13
CA GLY A 185 13.60 -2.58 3.16
C GLY A 185 14.97 -2.57 2.51
N ARG A 186 15.42 -3.76 2.11
CA ARG A 186 16.56 -3.99 1.21
C ARG A 186 16.02 -4.50 -0.11
N TRP A 187 16.37 -3.82 -1.18
CA TRP A 187 15.79 -4.05 -2.49
C TRP A 187 16.87 -4.29 -3.56
N THR A 188 16.64 -5.30 -4.39
CA THR A 188 17.37 -5.56 -5.63
C THR A 188 16.39 -6.06 -6.70
N ALA A 189 16.66 -5.78 -7.97
CA ALA A 189 15.90 -6.36 -9.07
C ALA A 189 16.42 -7.79 -9.42
N GLY A 190 17.65 -8.13 -9.01
CA GLY A 190 18.22 -9.46 -9.19
C GLY A 190 17.77 -10.46 -8.10
N ASP A 191 17.94 -11.74 -8.39
CA ASP A 191 17.77 -12.84 -7.42
C ASP A 191 18.68 -14.05 -7.74
N GLY A 192 19.76 -13.79 -8.48
CA GLY A 192 20.79 -14.77 -8.82
C GLY A 192 21.65 -15.18 -7.62
N PRO A 193 22.58 -16.14 -7.81
CA PRO A 193 23.45 -16.63 -6.73
C PRO A 193 24.35 -15.56 -6.10
N GLY A 194 24.62 -14.49 -6.84
CA GLY A 194 25.44 -13.38 -6.38
C GLY A 194 24.66 -12.21 -5.78
N ASP A 195 23.34 -12.22 -5.82
CA ASP A 195 22.49 -11.16 -5.33
C ASP A 195 22.07 -11.40 -3.88
N ILE A 196 21.75 -10.31 -3.17
CA ILE A 196 21.04 -10.43 -1.90
C ILE A 196 19.59 -10.84 -2.15
N ARG A 197 18.91 -11.31 -1.12
CA ARG A 197 17.45 -11.48 -1.16
C ARG A 197 16.76 -10.17 -0.77
N ARG A 198 15.68 -9.82 -1.49
CA ARG A 198 14.79 -8.72 -1.11
C ARG A 198 14.19 -9.01 0.25
N THR A 199 14.29 -8.09 1.19
CA THR A 199 13.90 -8.39 2.56
C THR A 199 13.50 -7.14 3.34
N SER A 200 12.38 -7.23 4.06
CA SER A 200 12.11 -6.41 5.23
C SER A 200 13.00 -6.83 6.39
N VAL A 201 12.95 -6.11 7.50
CA VAL A 201 13.72 -6.39 8.70
C VAL A 201 12.77 -6.38 9.89
N ASP A 202 12.65 -7.52 10.56
CA ASP A 202 11.81 -7.67 11.74
C ASP A 202 12.51 -7.22 13.04
N GLY A 203 11.71 -7.11 14.12
CA GLY A 203 12.22 -6.86 15.46
C GLY A 203 12.73 -5.45 15.69
N GLN A 204 12.38 -4.50 14.84
CA GLN A 204 12.76 -3.10 14.99
C GLN A 204 11.73 -2.35 15.81
N GLY A 205 12.17 -1.72 16.90
CA GLY A 205 11.34 -0.89 17.77
C GLY A 205 12.16 -0.22 18.85
N ASP A 206 11.62 0.83 19.46
CA ASP A 206 12.24 1.57 20.56
C ASP A 206 11.35 1.59 21.84
N GLY A 207 10.30 0.76 21.86
CA GLY A 207 9.31 0.70 22.93
C GLY A 207 8.24 1.79 22.86
N ARG A 208 8.26 2.64 21.83
CA ARG A 208 7.29 3.71 21.55
C ARG A 208 6.73 3.64 20.15
N SER A 209 7.51 3.09 19.23
CA SER A 209 7.13 2.75 17.86
C SER A 209 7.83 1.47 17.44
N ASN A 210 7.29 0.83 16.43
CA ASN A 210 7.88 -0.36 15.81
C ASN A 210 7.70 -0.32 14.29
N VAL A 211 8.50 -1.14 13.59
CA VAL A 211 8.31 -1.40 12.16
C VAL A 211 7.71 -2.79 12.00
N SER A 212 6.53 -2.84 11.41
CA SER A 212 5.89 -4.08 10.99
C SER A 212 5.97 -4.16 9.46
N THR A 213 6.81 -5.05 8.97
CA THR A 213 7.11 -5.28 7.55
C THR A 213 7.57 -3.99 6.84
N ASP A 214 6.66 -3.08 6.51
CA ASP A 214 6.87 -1.89 5.69
C ASP A 214 6.31 -0.60 6.32
N THR A 215 5.77 -0.70 7.53
CA THR A 215 5.09 0.39 8.21
C THR A 215 5.75 0.70 9.55
N LEU A 216 6.28 1.91 9.70
CA LEU A 216 6.61 2.48 11.00
C LEU A 216 5.33 2.98 11.66
N ALA A 217 4.99 2.46 12.84
CA ALA A 217 3.79 2.85 13.59
C ALA A 217 4.12 3.17 15.05
N VAL A 218 3.46 4.19 15.60
CA VAL A 218 3.45 4.46 17.04
C VAL A 218 2.72 3.35 17.77
N ASP A 219 3.31 2.79 18.83
CA ASP A 219 2.76 1.63 19.55
C ASP A 219 1.42 1.92 20.22
N ASP A 220 1.28 3.09 20.80
CA ASP A 220 0.05 3.56 21.44
C ASP A 220 -0.35 4.96 20.94
N PRO A 221 -1.10 5.07 19.84
CA PRO A 221 -1.61 6.35 19.35
C PRO A 221 -2.59 7.03 20.32
N ALA A 222 -3.19 6.29 21.28
CA ALA A 222 -4.09 6.86 22.28
C ALA A 222 -3.34 7.71 23.32
N SER A 223 -2.02 7.49 23.50
CA SER A 223 -1.17 8.35 24.34
C SER A 223 -1.02 9.77 23.81
N GLY A 224 -1.46 10.06 22.57
CA GLY A 224 -1.23 11.33 21.91
C GLY A 224 0.15 11.47 21.28
N LEU A 225 1.07 10.52 21.47
CA LEU A 225 2.36 10.51 20.81
C LEU A 225 2.20 10.40 19.29
N ARG A 226 2.98 11.19 18.56
CA ARG A 226 3.01 11.17 17.09
C ARG A 226 4.43 11.40 16.58
N ILE A 227 4.65 11.04 15.33
CA ILE A 227 5.86 11.36 14.55
C ILE A 227 5.63 12.77 13.98
N ALA A 228 6.31 13.76 14.53
CA ALA A 228 6.19 15.17 14.14
C ALA A 228 6.95 15.47 12.84
N SER A 229 8.06 14.76 12.62
CA SER A 229 8.86 14.86 11.39
C SER A 229 9.63 13.56 11.15
N TYR A 230 10.12 13.38 9.92
CA TYR A 230 10.94 12.21 9.58
C TYR A 230 12.03 12.56 8.56
N GLU A 231 13.00 11.69 8.48
CA GLU A 231 14.09 11.69 7.50
C GLU A 231 14.14 10.31 6.83
N LEU A 232 14.50 10.28 5.55
CA LEU A 232 14.81 9.05 4.83
C LEU A 232 16.30 9.01 4.51
N ARG A 233 16.89 7.82 4.59
CA ARG A 233 18.26 7.57 4.14
C ARG A 233 18.29 6.44 3.12
N LEU A 234 19.00 6.66 2.04
CA LEU A 234 19.32 5.66 1.03
C LEU A 234 20.76 5.23 1.20
N THR A 235 21.00 3.93 1.19
CA THR A 235 22.32 3.34 1.00
C THR A 235 22.30 2.59 -0.33
N LEU A 236 23.17 2.99 -1.25
CA LEU A 236 23.36 2.37 -2.56
C LEU A 236 24.58 1.47 -2.49
N CYS A 237 24.43 0.19 -2.84
CA CYS A 237 25.47 -0.81 -2.73
C CYS A 237 25.75 -1.48 -4.06
N ARG A 238 27.03 -1.79 -4.31
CA ARG A 238 27.51 -2.62 -5.42
C ARG A 238 28.58 -3.60 -4.95
N ARG A 239 28.75 -4.71 -5.65
CA ARG A 239 29.85 -5.63 -5.38
C ARG A 239 31.18 -4.89 -5.39
N ALA A 240 32.05 -5.17 -4.41
CA ALA A 240 33.37 -4.56 -4.32
C ALA A 240 34.16 -4.82 -5.61
N GLY A 241 34.78 -3.77 -6.14
CA GLY A 241 35.50 -3.79 -7.42
C GLY A 241 34.61 -3.72 -8.66
N SER A 242 33.28 -3.70 -8.53
CA SER A 242 32.36 -3.52 -9.66
C SER A 242 32.24 -2.05 -10.04
N ARG A 243 31.88 -1.78 -11.32
CA ARG A 243 31.51 -0.45 -11.82
C ARG A 243 30.00 -0.28 -11.99
N LEU A 244 29.20 -1.32 -11.71
CA LEU A 244 27.76 -1.23 -11.74
C LEU A 244 27.28 -0.28 -10.63
N THR A 245 26.13 0.32 -10.84
CA THR A 245 25.50 1.18 -9.82
C THR A 245 23.99 1.01 -9.84
N PRO A 246 23.35 0.92 -8.68
CA PRO A 246 21.89 1.11 -8.64
C PRO A 246 21.57 2.57 -8.97
N THR A 247 20.39 2.80 -9.49
CA THR A 247 19.85 4.13 -9.75
C THR A 247 18.52 4.28 -9.02
N VAL A 248 18.38 5.35 -8.22
CA VAL A 248 17.13 5.67 -7.51
C VAL A 248 16.61 6.99 -8.05
N TRP A 249 15.41 7.01 -8.61
CA TRP A 249 14.78 8.23 -9.17
C TRP A 249 13.59 8.73 -8.39
N ARG A 250 13.16 8.02 -7.37
CA ARG A 250 12.16 8.46 -6.40
C ARG A 250 12.42 7.79 -5.07
N ILE A 251 12.42 8.57 -4.02
CA ILE A 251 12.21 8.09 -2.66
C ILE A 251 11.17 8.98 -2.01
N GLY A 252 10.23 8.41 -1.30
CA GLY A 252 9.20 9.16 -0.61
C GLY A 252 8.61 8.40 0.54
N ALA A 253 7.78 9.09 1.30
CA ALA A 253 7.00 8.46 2.36
C ALA A 253 5.61 9.08 2.45
N MET A 254 4.65 8.24 2.83
CA MET A 254 3.32 8.62 3.24
C MET A 254 3.28 8.63 4.77
N GLY A 255 3.10 9.81 5.37
CA GLY A 255 2.75 9.97 6.77
C GLY A 255 1.25 10.12 6.93
N SER A 256 0.66 9.47 7.93
CA SER A 256 -0.78 9.55 8.15
C SER A 256 -1.15 9.45 9.63
N ASP A 257 -2.23 10.12 10.00
CA ASP A 257 -2.94 9.93 11.27
C ASP A 257 -4.41 9.66 10.95
N VAL A 258 -4.76 8.38 10.92
CA VAL A 258 -6.11 7.92 10.59
C VAL A 258 -6.80 7.49 11.88
N PRO A 259 -7.97 8.08 12.21
CA PRO A 259 -8.69 7.74 13.44
C PRO A 259 -9.02 6.26 13.53
N ASP A 260 -8.92 5.70 14.74
CA ASP A 260 -9.36 4.35 15.04
C ASP A 260 -10.88 4.22 14.86
N ARG A 261 -11.32 3.42 13.88
CA ARG A 261 -12.75 3.25 13.55
C ARG A 261 -13.06 1.90 12.94
N PHE A 262 -14.17 1.32 13.32
CA PHE A 262 -14.72 0.09 12.74
C PHE A 262 -15.57 0.35 11.49
N THR A 263 -16.14 1.54 11.39
CA THR A 263 -16.98 1.96 10.28
C THR A 263 -16.58 3.36 9.82
N VAL A 264 -16.84 3.66 8.56
CA VAL A 264 -16.60 4.98 7.98
C VAL A 264 -17.93 5.60 7.55
N PRO A 265 -18.04 6.94 7.47
CA PRO A 265 -19.21 7.59 6.88
C PRO A 265 -19.43 7.13 5.44
N ALA A 266 -20.68 6.99 5.03
CA ALA A 266 -21.02 6.67 3.66
C ALA A 266 -20.75 7.87 2.74
N SER A 267 -20.19 7.63 1.54
CA SER A 267 -20.03 8.66 0.53
C SER A 267 -21.03 8.48 -0.62
N ALA A 268 -21.55 9.60 -1.13
CA ALA A 268 -22.36 9.57 -2.34
C ALA A 268 -21.52 9.29 -3.59
N PRO A 269 -22.09 8.67 -4.65
CA PRO A 269 -21.46 8.58 -5.95
C PRO A 269 -21.07 9.97 -6.48
N GLY A 270 -19.87 10.06 -7.02
CA GLY A 270 -19.33 11.30 -7.54
C GLY A 270 -19.09 11.24 -9.05
N SER A 271 -18.07 11.95 -9.50
CA SER A 271 -17.78 12.15 -10.92
C SER A 271 -17.32 10.88 -11.67
N GLY A 272 -16.98 9.83 -10.97
CA GLY A 272 -16.55 8.54 -11.53
C GLY A 272 -17.68 7.59 -11.85
N ALA A 273 -18.92 7.88 -11.43
CA ALA A 273 -20.08 7.02 -11.70
C ALA A 273 -20.26 6.80 -13.23
N GLY A 274 -20.42 5.52 -13.60
CA GLY A 274 -20.54 5.10 -15.01
C GLY A 274 -19.22 5.05 -15.79
N HIS A 275 -18.06 5.25 -15.14
CA HIS A 275 -16.75 5.13 -15.76
C HIS A 275 -16.07 3.83 -15.37
N GLU A 276 -15.61 3.08 -16.37
CA GLU A 276 -14.84 1.84 -16.19
C GLU A 276 -13.66 1.81 -17.17
N LEU A 277 -12.49 1.46 -16.68
CA LEU A 277 -11.26 1.32 -17.44
C LEU A 277 -11.14 -0.11 -17.97
N ARG A 278 -10.64 -0.25 -19.19
CA ARG A 278 -10.25 -1.54 -19.74
C ARG A 278 -8.91 -1.96 -19.16
N VAL A 279 -8.96 -2.70 -18.05
CA VAL A 279 -7.78 -3.26 -17.39
C VAL A 279 -7.78 -4.77 -17.65
N PRO A 280 -6.66 -5.37 -18.12
CA PRO A 280 -6.54 -6.81 -18.25
C PRO A 280 -6.92 -7.54 -16.96
N ARG A 281 -7.40 -8.76 -17.08
CA ARG A 281 -7.93 -9.56 -15.97
C ARG A 281 -7.07 -10.79 -15.80
N TYR A 282 -6.45 -10.91 -14.62
CA TYR A 282 -5.64 -12.06 -14.24
C TYR A 282 -6.15 -12.62 -12.92
N SER A 283 -6.37 -13.94 -12.89
CA SER A 283 -6.74 -14.64 -11.66
C SER A 283 -5.49 -15.18 -10.99
N GLN A 284 -5.37 -14.99 -9.68
CA GLN A 284 -4.34 -15.64 -8.88
C GLN A 284 -4.62 -17.14 -8.71
N GLU A 285 -5.88 -17.55 -8.67
CA GLU A 285 -6.30 -18.92 -8.38
C GLU A 285 -5.90 -19.94 -9.45
N ILE A 286 -5.72 -19.49 -10.70
CA ILE A 286 -5.19 -20.38 -11.77
C ILE A 286 -3.73 -20.77 -11.55
N HIS A 287 -3.05 -20.08 -10.65
CA HIS A 287 -1.65 -20.32 -10.24
C HIS A 287 -1.54 -21.11 -8.93
N LYS A 288 -2.63 -21.68 -8.42
CA LYS A 288 -2.65 -22.46 -7.21
C LYS A 288 -1.61 -23.59 -7.26
N GLY A 289 -0.74 -23.65 -6.23
CA GLY A 289 0.33 -24.64 -6.14
C GLY A 289 1.50 -24.42 -7.10
N GLN A 290 1.49 -23.37 -7.94
CA GLN A 290 2.62 -23.01 -8.79
C GLN A 290 3.65 -22.21 -7.98
N TYR A 291 4.94 -22.58 -8.09
CA TYR A 291 6.03 -21.89 -7.39
C TYR A 291 5.75 -21.66 -5.89
N PRO A 292 5.55 -22.73 -5.11
CA PRO A 292 5.15 -22.63 -3.70
C PRO A 292 6.20 -21.95 -2.82
N GLU A 293 7.44 -21.84 -3.28
CA GLU A 293 8.51 -21.07 -2.63
C GLU A 293 8.22 -19.57 -2.55
N TYR A 294 7.30 -19.06 -3.38
CA TYR A 294 6.84 -17.68 -3.34
C TYR A 294 5.43 -17.64 -2.74
N ASP A 295 5.33 -17.56 -1.41
CA ASP A 295 4.09 -17.40 -0.64
C ASP A 295 3.06 -18.54 -0.87
N ASN A 296 3.53 -19.78 -0.91
CA ASN A 296 2.74 -21.01 -1.15
C ASN A 296 2.03 -21.08 -2.53
N GLY A 297 2.31 -20.17 -3.45
CA GLY A 297 1.73 -20.16 -4.79
C GLY A 297 0.56 -19.20 -4.94
N GLY A 298 -0.19 -19.35 -6.03
CA GLY A 298 -1.18 -18.37 -6.50
C GLY A 298 -2.21 -17.92 -5.47
N GLU A 299 -2.59 -18.76 -4.53
CA GLU A 299 -3.61 -18.44 -3.52
C GLU A 299 -3.27 -17.19 -2.67
N ALA A 300 -1.98 -16.84 -2.54
CA ALA A 300 -1.51 -15.67 -1.80
C ALA A 300 -1.02 -14.51 -2.72
N TRP A 301 -1.17 -14.62 -4.05
CA TRP A 301 -0.61 -13.67 -5.01
C TRP A 301 -1.51 -12.51 -5.40
N CYS A 302 -2.41 -12.08 -4.53
CA CYS A 302 -3.32 -10.97 -4.83
C CYS A 302 -2.59 -9.66 -5.21
N SER A 303 -1.50 -9.34 -4.52
CA SER A 303 -0.72 -8.13 -4.75
C SER A 303 0.03 -8.15 -6.09
N PRO A 304 0.88 -9.15 -6.40
CA PRO A 304 1.57 -9.22 -7.68
C PRO A 304 0.60 -9.39 -8.86
N THR A 305 -0.50 -10.11 -8.71
CA THR A 305 -1.52 -10.26 -9.76
C THR A 305 -2.20 -8.93 -10.07
N SER A 306 -2.63 -8.18 -9.02
CA SER A 306 -3.19 -6.84 -9.19
C SER A 306 -2.19 -5.88 -9.82
N SER A 307 -0.91 -5.99 -9.43
CA SER A 307 0.19 -5.19 -10.00
C SER A 307 0.35 -5.45 -11.50
N GLN A 308 0.31 -6.71 -11.93
CA GLN A 308 0.38 -7.06 -13.35
C GLN A 308 -0.82 -6.59 -14.15
N MET A 309 -2.03 -6.63 -13.59
CA MET A 309 -3.21 -6.05 -14.24
C MET A 309 -3.01 -4.56 -14.55
N VAL A 310 -2.49 -3.79 -13.59
CA VAL A 310 -2.25 -2.35 -13.79
C VAL A 310 -1.07 -2.10 -14.74
N LEU A 311 0.01 -2.85 -14.64
CA LEU A 311 1.14 -2.74 -15.57
C LEU A 311 0.72 -3.04 -17.00
N ALA A 312 -0.04 -4.10 -17.22
CA ALA A 312 -0.58 -4.45 -18.53
C ALA A 312 -1.56 -3.39 -19.07
N HIS A 313 -2.33 -2.72 -18.21
CA HIS A 313 -3.15 -1.56 -18.61
C HIS A 313 -2.29 -0.43 -19.23
N TRP A 314 -1.09 -0.24 -18.72
CA TRP A 314 -0.12 0.72 -19.24
C TRP A 314 0.72 0.17 -20.42
N GLY A 315 0.40 -1.03 -20.92
CA GLY A 315 1.17 -1.71 -21.97
C GLY A 315 2.58 -2.10 -21.50
N ARG A 316 2.72 -2.46 -20.23
CA ARG A 316 3.98 -2.89 -19.63
C ARG A 316 3.85 -4.33 -19.16
N VAL A 317 4.62 -5.20 -19.79
CA VAL A 317 4.69 -6.63 -19.48
C VAL A 317 6.15 -7.05 -19.49
N PRO A 318 6.54 -8.11 -18.77
CA PRO A 318 7.88 -8.67 -18.87
C PRO A 318 8.18 -9.12 -20.31
N THR A 319 9.44 -9.07 -20.69
CA THR A 319 9.92 -9.57 -21.98
C THR A 319 9.90 -11.10 -22.01
N ALA A 320 9.98 -11.68 -23.20
CA ALA A 320 10.07 -13.14 -23.35
C ALA A 320 11.33 -13.71 -22.64
N GLU A 321 12.44 -12.95 -22.60
CA GLU A 321 13.65 -13.32 -21.90
C GLU A 321 13.44 -13.34 -20.37
N GLU A 322 12.79 -12.31 -19.82
CA GLU A 322 12.43 -12.24 -18.40
C GLU A 322 11.46 -13.35 -17.97
N LEU A 323 10.65 -13.85 -18.89
CA LEU A 323 9.70 -14.94 -18.67
C LEU A 323 10.28 -16.34 -18.95
N ALA A 324 11.49 -16.46 -19.50
CA ALA A 324 12.05 -17.74 -19.96
C ALA A 324 12.19 -18.81 -18.86
N TRP A 325 12.25 -18.42 -17.60
CA TRP A 325 12.30 -19.31 -16.44
C TRP A 325 10.94 -19.87 -16.03
N VAL A 326 9.83 -19.25 -16.46
CA VAL A 326 8.47 -19.68 -16.11
C VAL A 326 8.11 -20.92 -16.95
N ASN A 327 7.48 -21.90 -16.31
CA ASN A 327 6.99 -23.07 -17.00
C ASN A 327 6.04 -22.66 -18.14
N ARG A 328 6.31 -23.15 -19.35
CA ARG A 328 5.57 -22.78 -20.58
C ARG A 328 4.10 -23.20 -20.57
N ASP A 329 3.75 -24.20 -19.74
CA ASP A 329 2.38 -24.69 -19.61
C ASP A 329 1.52 -23.81 -18.68
N TYR A 330 2.13 -22.86 -17.97
CA TYR A 330 1.42 -21.96 -17.09
C TYR A 330 0.83 -20.77 -17.86
N ALA A 331 -0.45 -20.54 -17.68
CA ALA A 331 -1.10 -19.34 -18.19
C ALA A 331 -0.58 -18.09 -17.46
N ASP A 332 -0.70 -16.93 -18.07
CA ASP A 332 -0.33 -15.64 -17.48
C ASP A 332 1.05 -15.63 -16.78
N PRO A 333 2.14 -16.03 -17.46
CA PRO A 333 3.46 -16.18 -16.86
C PRO A 333 4.00 -14.90 -16.20
N GLN A 334 3.50 -13.72 -16.61
CA GLN A 334 3.82 -12.44 -15.98
C GLN A 334 3.37 -12.36 -14.52
N VAL A 335 2.34 -13.11 -14.11
CA VAL A 335 1.91 -13.19 -12.70
C VAL A 335 2.94 -13.94 -11.87
N CYS A 336 3.43 -15.08 -12.38
CA CYS A 336 4.54 -15.82 -11.74
C CYS A 336 5.79 -14.95 -11.62
N HIS A 337 6.12 -14.19 -12.68
CA HIS A 337 7.25 -13.24 -12.66
C HIS A 337 7.05 -12.19 -11.56
N ALA A 338 5.87 -11.59 -11.46
CA ALA A 338 5.61 -10.59 -10.43
C ALA A 338 5.71 -11.21 -9.02
N ALA A 339 5.18 -12.40 -8.79
CA ALA A 339 5.27 -13.07 -7.52
C ALA A 339 6.74 -13.27 -7.08
N ARG A 340 7.59 -13.81 -7.99
CA ARG A 340 9.02 -13.99 -7.73
C ARG A 340 9.72 -12.68 -7.38
N PHE A 341 9.48 -11.61 -8.15
CA PHE A 341 10.20 -10.35 -8.01
C PHE A 341 9.60 -9.35 -7.02
N THR A 342 8.47 -9.67 -6.37
CA THR A 342 7.91 -8.93 -5.23
C THR A 342 8.04 -9.68 -3.91
N PHE A 343 8.46 -10.95 -3.94
CA PHE A 343 8.58 -11.78 -2.75
C PHE A 343 9.56 -11.18 -1.75
N ASP A 344 9.11 -10.98 -0.53
CA ASP A 344 9.88 -10.53 0.63
C ASP A 344 10.28 -11.76 1.46
N TYR A 345 11.56 -12.03 1.50
CA TYR A 345 12.08 -13.25 2.11
C TYR A 345 11.94 -13.28 3.65
N GLN A 346 11.92 -12.12 4.32
CA GLN A 346 11.68 -12.07 5.78
C GLN A 346 10.19 -12.20 6.09
N TYR A 347 9.36 -11.44 5.40
CA TYR A 347 7.91 -11.49 5.53
C TYR A 347 7.33 -12.81 5.01
N LYS A 348 8.06 -13.52 4.14
CA LYS A 348 7.67 -14.76 3.44
C LYS A 348 6.38 -14.59 2.63
N GLY A 349 6.24 -13.44 1.98
CA GLY A 349 5.03 -13.11 1.24
C GLY A 349 5.26 -12.12 0.11
N CYS A 350 4.32 -12.09 -0.84
CA CYS A 350 4.31 -11.20 -1.99
C CYS A 350 3.56 -9.88 -1.73
N GLY A 351 3.04 -9.69 -0.51
CA GLY A 351 2.17 -8.58 -0.13
C GLY A 351 2.88 -7.32 0.39
N ASN A 352 4.22 -7.27 0.47
CA ASN A 352 4.96 -6.08 0.88
C ASN A 352 4.65 -4.92 -0.08
N TRP A 353 4.06 -3.84 0.44
CA TRP A 353 3.53 -2.74 -0.38
C TRP A 353 4.64 -1.97 -1.12
N PRO A 354 5.72 -1.50 -0.46
CA PRO A 354 6.86 -0.88 -1.12
C PRO A 354 7.52 -1.77 -2.19
N PHE A 355 7.60 -3.09 -1.97
CA PHE A 355 8.23 -4.01 -2.93
C PHE A 355 7.41 -4.13 -4.21
N ASN A 356 6.08 -4.16 -4.11
CA ASN A 356 5.21 -4.13 -5.28
C ASN A 356 5.33 -2.80 -6.04
N ALA A 357 5.41 -1.67 -5.33
CA ALA A 357 5.65 -0.36 -5.96
C ALA A 357 7.04 -0.30 -6.61
N ALA A 358 8.09 -0.78 -5.94
CA ALA A 358 9.44 -0.82 -6.48
C ALA A 358 9.52 -1.72 -7.73
N TYR A 359 8.88 -2.89 -7.71
CA TYR A 359 8.76 -3.79 -8.85
C TYR A 359 8.07 -3.09 -10.03
N ALA A 360 6.93 -2.47 -9.82
CA ALA A 360 6.22 -1.77 -10.87
C ALA A 360 7.05 -0.64 -11.50
N ALA A 361 7.88 0.02 -10.71
CA ALA A 361 8.75 1.09 -11.17
C ALA A 361 9.96 0.61 -11.99
N THR A 362 10.31 -0.69 -11.97
CA THR A 362 11.38 -1.22 -12.84
C THR A 362 10.98 -1.21 -14.31
N TYR A 363 9.68 -1.23 -14.61
CA TYR A 363 9.20 -1.18 -15.97
C TYR A 363 9.46 0.18 -16.61
N ARG A 364 9.77 0.13 -17.91
CA ARG A 364 10.11 1.33 -18.69
C ARG A 364 9.01 2.38 -18.57
N ASP A 365 9.42 3.62 -18.22
CA ASP A 365 8.55 4.81 -18.11
C ASP A 365 7.43 4.71 -17.06
N MET A 366 7.55 3.79 -16.12
CA MET A 366 6.61 3.67 -14.99
C MET A 366 7.20 4.27 -13.72
N GLN A 367 6.32 4.77 -12.89
CA GLN A 367 6.58 5.10 -11.50
C GLN A 367 5.41 4.63 -10.64
N ALA A 368 5.71 4.38 -9.38
CA ALA A 368 4.75 3.82 -8.46
C ALA A 368 4.93 4.41 -7.07
N VAL A 369 3.82 4.54 -6.34
CA VAL A 369 3.81 5.04 -4.97
C VAL A 369 2.87 4.21 -4.11
N VAL A 370 3.21 4.12 -2.83
CA VAL A 370 2.31 3.63 -1.78
C VAL A 370 1.77 4.85 -1.05
N THR A 371 0.46 4.95 -0.93
CA THR A 371 -0.19 6.06 -0.23
C THR A 371 -1.51 5.62 0.39
N ARG A 372 -2.21 6.55 1.02
CA ARG A 372 -3.61 6.42 1.43
C ARG A 372 -4.47 7.41 0.69
N LEU A 373 -5.66 6.97 0.31
CA LEU A 373 -6.72 7.84 -0.15
C LEU A 373 -7.79 7.94 0.93
N ARG A 374 -8.53 9.05 0.93
CA ARG A 374 -9.45 9.38 2.02
C ARG A 374 -10.88 8.92 1.75
N SER A 375 -11.21 8.65 0.47
CA SER A 375 -12.57 8.35 0.03
C SER A 375 -12.60 7.61 -1.30
N LEU A 376 -13.71 6.99 -1.63
CA LEU A 376 -13.99 6.51 -2.99
C LEU A 376 -14.09 7.65 -4.01
N GLY A 377 -14.41 8.88 -3.57
CA GLY A 377 -14.36 10.06 -4.44
C GLY A 377 -12.95 10.37 -4.97
N ASP A 378 -11.90 10.12 -4.18
CA ASP A 378 -10.51 10.23 -4.64
C ASP A 378 -10.19 9.16 -5.69
N VAL A 379 -10.69 7.92 -5.49
CA VAL A 379 -10.57 6.85 -6.48
C VAL A 379 -11.30 7.21 -7.76
N GLU A 380 -12.50 7.78 -7.68
CA GLU A 380 -13.27 8.23 -8.85
C GLU A 380 -12.51 9.26 -9.70
N LYS A 381 -11.82 10.22 -9.07
CA LYS A 381 -10.96 11.19 -9.76
C LYS A 381 -9.84 10.50 -10.54
N LEU A 382 -9.19 9.50 -9.91
CA LEU A 382 -8.12 8.71 -10.54
C LEU A 382 -8.64 7.88 -11.71
N ILE A 383 -9.77 7.19 -11.56
CA ILE A 383 -10.42 6.43 -12.63
C ILE A 383 -10.75 7.33 -13.83
N ARG A 384 -11.30 8.51 -13.58
CA ARG A 384 -11.52 9.50 -14.65
C ARG A 384 -10.23 9.96 -15.32
N ALA A 385 -9.12 9.98 -14.60
CA ALA A 385 -7.80 10.30 -15.14
C ALA A 385 -7.12 9.06 -15.77
N ARG A 386 -7.80 7.93 -15.92
CA ARG A 386 -7.30 6.66 -16.45
C ARG A 386 -6.19 6.04 -15.58
N ILE A 387 -6.23 6.24 -14.29
CA ILE A 387 -5.31 5.63 -13.33
C ILE A 387 -6.09 4.60 -12.50
N PRO A 388 -5.92 3.29 -12.74
CA PRO A 388 -6.46 2.24 -11.88
C PRO A 388 -5.84 2.31 -10.49
N VAL A 389 -6.56 1.84 -9.47
CA VAL A 389 -6.11 1.92 -8.08
C VAL A 389 -6.08 0.52 -7.47
N ILE A 390 -4.91 0.07 -6.99
CA ILE A 390 -4.83 -1.17 -6.23
C ILE A 390 -5.07 -0.83 -4.77
N THR A 391 -6.17 -1.33 -4.21
CA THR A 391 -6.59 -1.08 -2.83
C THR A 391 -6.27 -2.26 -1.93
N SER A 392 -5.86 -2.00 -0.68
CA SER A 392 -5.60 -3.02 0.34
C SER A 392 -6.76 -3.07 1.33
N GLN A 393 -7.40 -4.23 1.48
CA GLN A 393 -8.54 -4.42 2.36
C GLN A 393 -8.52 -5.75 3.09
N SER A 394 -9.33 -5.85 4.15
CA SER A 394 -9.57 -7.07 4.90
C SER A 394 -11.04 -7.13 5.33
N PHE A 395 -11.64 -8.31 5.23
CA PHE A 395 -13.08 -8.47 5.47
C PHE A 395 -13.47 -9.91 5.83
N LEU A 396 -14.59 -10.05 6.52
CA LEU A 396 -15.28 -11.32 6.66
C LEU A 396 -16.15 -11.55 5.42
N ALA A 397 -16.45 -12.82 5.10
CA ALA A 397 -17.29 -13.17 3.95
C ALA A 397 -18.68 -12.46 3.97
N SER A 398 -19.20 -12.18 5.16
CA SER A 398 -20.46 -11.46 5.38
C SER A 398 -20.37 -9.94 5.18
N GLU A 399 -19.18 -9.36 5.00
CA GLU A 399 -18.97 -7.92 4.90
C GLU A 399 -18.87 -7.42 3.44
N LEU A 400 -18.72 -8.34 2.48
CA LEU A 400 -18.60 -8.00 1.06
C LEU A 400 -19.40 -8.98 0.19
N ASP A 401 -20.64 -8.61 -0.11
CA ASP A 401 -21.53 -9.41 -0.96
C ASP A 401 -20.90 -9.66 -2.34
N GLY A 402 -20.98 -10.91 -2.79
CA GLY A 402 -20.43 -11.32 -4.09
C GLY A 402 -18.95 -11.68 -4.10
N ALA A 403 -18.22 -11.50 -3.00
CA ALA A 403 -16.84 -11.98 -2.87
C ALA A 403 -16.81 -13.51 -2.76
N GLY A 404 -17.65 -14.09 -1.89
CA GLY A 404 -17.72 -15.52 -1.65
C GLY A 404 -16.62 -16.06 -0.72
N TYR A 405 -15.79 -15.19 -0.15
CA TYR A 405 -14.70 -15.52 0.78
C TYR A 405 -14.49 -14.40 1.79
N GLY A 406 -13.71 -14.66 2.84
CA GLY A 406 -13.23 -13.67 3.79
C GLY A 406 -11.69 -13.71 3.83
N THR A 407 -11.07 -12.60 4.22
CA THR A 407 -9.62 -12.47 4.22
C THR A 407 -9.11 -11.55 5.32
N ALA A 408 -7.92 -11.85 5.83
CA ALA A 408 -7.20 -11.00 6.76
C ALA A 408 -6.43 -9.86 6.06
N GLY A 409 -6.12 -10.02 4.77
CA GLY A 409 -5.49 -9.02 3.92
C GLY A 409 -5.62 -9.42 2.45
N HIS A 410 -5.99 -8.47 1.58
CA HIS A 410 -6.19 -8.72 0.16
C HIS A 410 -6.01 -7.43 -0.65
N LEU A 411 -5.51 -7.59 -1.86
CA LEU A 411 -5.34 -6.50 -2.82
C LEU A 411 -6.26 -6.71 -4.00
N MET A 412 -7.03 -5.68 -4.35
CA MET A 412 -7.90 -5.66 -5.54
C MET A 412 -7.59 -4.44 -6.40
N CYS A 413 -7.74 -4.58 -7.71
CA CYS A 413 -7.60 -3.46 -8.63
C CYS A 413 -8.98 -2.83 -8.89
N VAL A 414 -9.24 -1.65 -8.32
CA VAL A 414 -10.43 -0.86 -8.67
C VAL A 414 -10.24 -0.28 -10.06
N VAL A 415 -11.16 -0.62 -10.96
CA VAL A 415 -11.11 -0.26 -12.39
C VAL A 415 -12.24 0.68 -12.81
N GLY A 416 -13.24 0.89 -11.94
CA GLY A 416 -14.38 1.73 -12.32
C GLY A 416 -15.50 1.76 -11.30
N PHE A 417 -16.58 2.38 -11.72
CA PHE A 417 -17.82 2.49 -10.96
C PHE A 417 -19.02 2.30 -11.91
N THR A 418 -20.04 1.60 -11.43
CA THR A 418 -21.32 1.51 -12.14
C THR A 418 -22.01 2.88 -12.19
N ARG A 419 -23.10 3.01 -12.98
CA ARG A 419 -23.90 4.25 -12.98
C ARG A 419 -24.51 4.55 -11.62
N GLN A 420 -24.78 3.53 -10.82
CA GLN A 420 -25.28 3.64 -9.44
C GLN A 420 -24.18 3.97 -8.43
N GLY A 421 -22.89 3.98 -8.86
CA GLY A 421 -21.74 4.26 -8.03
C GLY A 421 -21.17 3.05 -7.27
N ASP A 422 -21.65 1.85 -7.54
CA ASP A 422 -21.05 0.62 -7.01
C ASP A 422 -19.67 0.40 -7.61
N VAL A 423 -18.74 -0.19 -6.84
CA VAL A 423 -17.33 -0.33 -7.22
C VAL A 423 -17.16 -1.47 -8.21
N VAL A 424 -16.56 -1.20 -9.35
CA VAL A 424 -16.09 -2.22 -10.29
C VAL A 424 -14.63 -2.51 -9.97
N ALA A 425 -14.35 -3.72 -9.49
CA ALA A 425 -13.01 -4.18 -9.18
C ALA A 425 -12.63 -5.41 -9.99
N ASN A 426 -11.38 -5.48 -10.41
CA ASN A 426 -10.76 -6.73 -10.79
C ASN A 426 -10.24 -7.38 -9.51
N ASP A 427 -10.92 -8.44 -9.08
CA ASP A 427 -10.58 -9.21 -7.89
C ASP A 427 -9.80 -10.46 -8.28
N PRO A 428 -8.50 -10.52 -7.98
CA PRO A 428 -7.66 -11.64 -8.39
C PRO A 428 -8.04 -12.97 -7.72
N ALA A 429 -8.68 -12.96 -6.54
CA ALA A 429 -9.18 -14.18 -5.87
C ALA A 429 -10.47 -14.68 -6.52
N SER A 430 -10.44 -14.86 -7.81
CA SER A 430 -11.55 -15.37 -8.65
C SER A 430 -11.12 -16.63 -9.39
N PRO A 431 -12.01 -17.59 -9.63
CA PRO A 431 -11.62 -18.93 -10.13
C PRO A 431 -11.05 -18.93 -11.55
N SER A 432 -11.20 -17.84 -12.30
CA SER A 432 -10.69 -17.70 -13.67
C SER A 432 -10.57 -16.23 -14.06
N ASN A 433 -9.80 -15.93 -15.12
CA ASN A 433 -9.68 -14.58 -15.68
C ASN A 433 -11.03 -13.97 -16.08
N ALA A 434 -11.96 -14.77 -16.56
CA ALA A 434 -13.29 -14.31 -16.91
C ALA A 434 -14.10 -13.84 -15.69
N ALA A 435 -13.88 -14.45 -14.52
CA ALA A 435 -14.60 -14.16 -13.29
C ALA A 435 -13.98 -13.01 -12.47
N VAL A 436 -12.80 -12.52 -12.84
CA VAL A 436 -12.04 -11.50 -12.08
C VAL A 436 -12.80 -10.19 -11.95
N ARG A 437 -13.55 -9.76 -12.98
CA ARG A 437 -14.35 -8.54 -12.88
C ARG A 437 -15.55 -8.75 -11.96
N ARG A 438 -15.56 -8.02 -10.84
CA ARG A 438 -16.63 -8.04 -9.84
C ARG A 438 -17.25 -6.64 -9.69
N VAL A 439 -18.51 -6.62 -9.23
CA VAL A 439 -19.18 -5.38 -8.81
C VAL A 439 -19.54 -5.52 -7.34
N TYR A 440 -19.01 -4.63 -6.53
CA TYR A 440 -19.20 -4.62 -5.09
C TYR A 440 -20.02 -3.41 -4.67
N LYS A 441 -20.93 -3.59 -3.73
CA LYS A 441 -21.69 -2.49 -3.15
C LYS A 441 -20.76 -1.40 -2.63
N ARG A 442 -20.97 -0.16 -3.08
CA ARG A 442 -20.16 0.99 -2.69
C ARG A 442 -19.93 1.05 -1.18
N ARG A 443 -21.01 0.95 -0.40
CA ARG A 443 -20.96 1.05 1.05
C ARG A 443 -20.12 -0.03 1.72
N GLN A 444 -20.22 -1.26 1.26
CA GLN A 444 -19.46 -2.38 1.80
C GLN A 444 -17.97 -2.21 1.47
N PHE A 445 -17.66 -1.94 0.20
CA PHE A 445 -16.26 -1.76 -0.23
C PHE A 445 -15.59 -0.58 0.46
N GLU A 446 -16.27 0.56 0.56
CA GLU A 446 -15.77 1.74 1.26
C GLU A 446 -15.43 1.44 2.72
N ASN A 447 -16.31 0.73 3.41
CA ASN A 447 -16.13 0.39 4.82
C ASN A 447 -14.91 -0.53 5.03
N ILE A 448 -14.81 -1.63 4.28
CA ILE A 448 -13.73 -2.61 4.46
C ILE A 448 -12.35 -2.04 4.09
N TRP A 449 -12.30 -1.05 3.20
CA TRP A 449 -11.06 -0.45 2.73
C TRP A 449 -10.59 0.72 3.62
N LEU A 450 -11.51 1.58 4.09
CA LEU A 450 -11.17 2.83 4.79
C LEU A 450 -11.16 2.72 6.32
N ARG A 451 -11.69 1.65 6.90
CA ARG A 451 -11.65 1.42 8.35
C ARG A 451 -10.26 1.06 8.82
N THR A 452 -9.93 1.40 10.07
CA THR A 452 -8.65 1.05 10.73
C THR A 452 -8.81 -0.07 11.75
N LYS A 453 -10.04 -0.41 12.11
CA LYS A 453 -10.38 -1.51 13.04
C LYS A 453 -11.41 -2.44 12.40
N ARG A 454 -11.30 -3.74 12.68
CA ARG A 454 -12.25 -4.77 12.28
C ARG A 454 -12.28 -5.90 13.28
N TYR A 455 -13.28 -6.75 13.17
CA TYR A 455 -13.28 -8.03 13.86
C TYR A 455 -12.80 -9.13 12.92
N ASN A 456 -12.07 -10.13 13.45
CA ASN A 456 -11.83 -11.38 12.74
C ASN A 456 -12.97 -12.38 12.98
N ALA A 457 -12.89 -13.57 12.41
CA ALA A 457 -13.90 -14.61 12.54
C ALA A 457 -14.12 -15.08 14.02
N GLN A 458 -13.12 -14.86 14.88
CA GLN A 458 -13.19 -15.17 16.31
C GLN A 458 -13.67 -13.97 17.16
N GLY A 459 -14.17 -12.91 16.56
CA GLY A 459 -14.65 -11.72 17.26
C GLY A 459 -13.53 -10.85 17.87
N GLN A 460 -12.28 -11.11 17.56
CA GLN A 460 -11.15 -10.33 18.08
C GLN A 460 -10.90 -9.09 17.23
N VAL A 461 -10.56 -7.98 17.88
CA VAL A 461 -10.19 -6.74 17.18
C VAL A 461 -8.87 -6.92 16.43
N ARG A 462 -8.87 -6.50 15.17
CA ARG A 462 -7.71 -6.48 14.26
C ARG A 462 -7.65 -5.13 13.55
N SER A 463 -6.48 -4.83 12.99
CA SER A 463 -6.30 -3.63 12.19
C SER A 463 -6.95 -3.77 10.81
N GLY A 464 -7.45 -2.65 10.29
CA GLY A 464 -7.79 -2.45 8.88
C GLY A 464 -6.73 -1.59 8.20
N SER A 465 -6.78 -1.49 6.88
CA SER A 465 -5.74 -0.79 6.10
C SER A 465 -5.87 0.74 6.12
N GLY A 466 -7.04 1.28 6.48
CA GLY A 466 -7.24 2.74 6.58
C GLY A 466 -7.05 3.49 5.26
N GLY A 467 -7.35 2.85 4.12
CA GLY A 467 -7.29 3.49 2.80
C GLY A 467 -5.96 3.31 2.05
N VAL A 468 -5.08 2.41 2.49
CA VAL A 468 -3.82 2.12 1.77
C VAL A 468 -4.12 1.65 0.36
N CYS A 469 -3.32 2.15 -0.58
CA CYS A 469 -3.37 1.79 -1.99
C CYS A 469 -2.02 1.94 -2.68
N TYR A 470 -1.89 1.30 -3.84
CA TYR A 470 -0.81 1.54 -4.79
C TYR A 470 -1.34 2.35 -5.97
N LEU A 471 -0.53 3.28 -6.44
CA LEU A 471 -0.77 4.04 -7.66
C LEU A 471 0.41 3.85 -8.61
N TYR A 472 0.15 3.30 -9.79
CA TYR A 472 1.13 3.12 -10.85
C TYR A 472 0.74 4.00 -12.04
N PHE A 473 1.64 4.83 -12.48
CA PHE A 473 1.38 5.80 -13.53
C PHE A 473 2.66 6.13 -14.33
N PRO A 474 2.53 6.66 -15.56
CA PRO A 474 3.69 6.99 -16.37
C PRO A 474 4.58 8.07 -15.72
N VAL A 475 5.88 8.03 -15.99
CA VAL A 475 6.85 9.06 -15.55
C VAL A 475 6.49 10.43 -16.12
N ARG A 476 5.89 10.45 -17.30
CA ARG A 476 5.35 11.67 -17.94
C ARG A 476 3.83 11.56 -18.02
N PRO A 477 3.12 11.81 -16.91
CA PRO A 477 1.66 11.74 -16.92
C PRO A 477 1.07 12.81 -17.83
N GLU A 478 -0.08 12.54 -18.43
CA GLU A 478 -0.90 13.53 -19.12
C GLU A 478 -1.31 14.67 -18.16
N GLU A 479 -1.67 15.84 -18.68
CA GLU A 479 -2.04 16.99 -17.83
C GLU A 479 -3.19 16.67 -16.86
N ARG A 480 -4.18 15.92 -17.32
CA ARG A 480 -5.30 15.47 -16.48
C ARG A 480 -4.81 14.60 -15.33
N GLN A 481 -3.89 13.68 -15.59
CA GLN A 481 -3.30 12.81 -14.56
C GLN A 481 -2.47 13.62 -13.58
N ARG A 482 -1.60 14.52 -14.07
CA ARG A 482 -0.80 15.42 -13.23
C ARG A 482 -1.66 16.25 -12.29
N ARG A 483 -2.77 16.81 -12.80
CA ARG A 483 -3.69 17.62 -11.98
C ARG A 483 -4.28 16.80 -10.85
N VAL A 484 -4.83 15.62 -11.14
CA VAL A 484 -5.43 14.74 -10.12
C VAL A 484 -4.39 14.26 -9.11
N LEU A 485 -3.20 13.86 -9.56
CA LEU A 485 -2.12 13.45 -8.66
C LEU A 485 -1.72 14.60 -7.72
N ARG A 486 -1.58 15.84 -8.25
CA ARG A 486 -1.30 17.02 -7.42
C ARG A 486 -2.42 17.35 -6.43
N GLU A 487 -3.69 17.21 -6.82
CA GLU A 487 -4.84 17.37 -5.91
C GLU A 487 -4.77 16.37 -4.73
N LEU A 488 -4.27 15.18 -4.98
CA LEU A 488 -4.11 14.12 -3.98
C LEU A 488 -2.78 14.22 -3.22
N GLY A 489 -1.98 15.29 -3.46
CA GLY A 489 -0.69 15.49 -2.80
C GLY A 489 0.44 14.64 -3.36
N ILE A 490 0.25 13.95 -4.48
CA ILE A 490 1.24 13.10 -5.12
C ILE A 490 1.96 13.89 -6.21
N ARG A 491 3.26 14.13 -6.03
CA ARG A 491 4.11 14.94 -6.92
C ARG A 491 5.28 14.13 -7.49
#